data_30d2102baa92195d8135694b807feace
#
_entry.id   30d2102baa92195d8135694b807feace
#
_cell.length_a   1.000
_cell.length_b   1.000
_cell.length_c   1.000
_cell.angle_alpha   90.00
_cell.angle_beta   90.00
_cell.angle_gamma   90.00
#
_symmetry.space_group_name_H-M   'P 1'
#
loop_
_entity.id
_entity.type
_entity.pdbx_description
1 polymer ?
#
loop_
_entity_poly.entity_id
_entity_poly.type
_entity_poly.pdbx_seq_one_letter_code
_entity_poly.pdbx_strand_id
1 'polypeptide(L)'
;MADNWTEQEYRDFLTKKKIGKRDQDRAIKDLNIRNAQSEFKEYVDSVSPSVSLFDEGEAVEEKPMREIILYLSGTPMPKQSYKSGVTRHRTAGFHKCPYTGKSLKHKKGDVLLYRSKHSGCVDVIPIAYVDKKFTDRTNEYKFMIQEQLPKGFIRFENEVHITKLEFIFPPLKSFSKKILNGLKDKSLLKYKDSKIDVDNLMKLVNDSMNGGVYEDDGLIVSYGSIVKRYGFKAGIVVTLRGF
;
A
#
# COMPACT_ATOMS: atom_id res chain seq x y z
N MET A 1 -34.75 -20.92 5.45
CA MET A 1 -35.97 -20.25 5.91
C MET A 1 -35.68 -19.29 7.08
N ALA A 2 -34.63 -18.49 7.03
CA ALA A 2 -34.32 -17.51 8.09
C ALA A 2 -33.83 -16.16 7.51
N ASP A 3 -34.12 -15.91 6.24
CA ASP A 3 -33.39 -14.89 5.50
C ASP A 3 -34.00 -13.47 5.54
N ASN A 4 -35.14 -13.28 6.22
CA ASN A 4 -35.84 -11.99 6.29
C ASN A 4 -36.41 -11.66 7.67
N TRP A 5 -35.73 -12.04 8.73
CA TRP A 5 -36.20 -11.68 10.08
C TRP A 5 -35.69 -10.29 10.45
N THR A 6 -36.57 -9.46 11.01
CA THR A 6 -36.15 -8.25 11.72
C THR A 6 -35.43 -8.62 13.01
N GLU A 7 -34.58 -7.73 13.52
CA GLU A 7 -33.92 -7.96 14.82
C GLU A 7 -34.89 -8.29 15.94
N GLN A 8 -36.02 -7.62 15.98
CA GLN A 8 -37.04 -7.81 17.02
C GLN A 8 -37.71 -9.20 16.92
N GLU A 9 -38.11 -9.62 15.73
CA GLU A 9 -38.68 -10.93 15.48
C GLU A 9 -37.74 -12.06 15.89
N TYR A 10 -36.44 -11.88 15.57
CA TYR A 10 -35.44 -12.86 15.91
C TYR A 10 -35.15 -12.89 17.42
N ARG A 11 -35.15 -11.75 18.13
CA ARG A 11 -35.09 -11.69 19.61
C ARG A 11 -36.24 -12.42 20.26
N ASP A 12 -37.45 -12.19 19.78
CA ASP A 12 -38.66 -12.83 20.32
C ASP A 12 -38.61 -14.34 20.12
N PHE A 13 -38.15 -14.79 18.95
CA PHE A 13 -37.93 -16.21 18.68
C PHE A 13 -36.90 -16.83 19.64
N LEU A 14 -35.72 -16.18 19.80
CA LEU A 14 -34.65 -16.67 20.68
C LEU A 14 -35.13 -16.71 22.15
N THR A 15 -35.91 -15.73 22.55
CA THR A 15 -36.51 -15.66 23.89
C THR A 15 -37.51 -16.81 24.13
N LYS A 16 -38.38 -17.10 23.15
CA LYS A 16 -39.30 -18.26 23.19
C LYS A 16 -38.52 -19.57 23.27
N LYS A 17 -37.33 -19.66 22.68
CA LYS A 17 -36.43 -20.83 22.77
C LYS A 17 -35.64 -20.91 24.08
N LYS A 18 -35.82 -19.95 25.01
CA LYS A 18 -35.13 -19.90 26.31
C LYS A 18 -33.59 -19.79 26.17
N ILE A 19 -33.10 -19.13 25.11
CA ILE A 19 -31.69 -18.90 24.89
C ILE A 19 -31.21 -17.78 25.82
N GLY A 20 -30.07 -17.96 26.42
CA GLY A 20 -29.47 -16.98 27.35
C GLY A 20 -29.15 -15.63 26.66
N LYS A 21 -29.27 -14.53 27.40
CA LYS A 21 -29.11 -13.16 26.86
C LYS A 21 -27.81 -12.98 26.08
N ARG A 22 -26.71 -13.52 26.59
CA ARG A 22 -25.37 -13.41 25.91
C ARG A 22 -25.35 -14.09 24.54
N ASP A 23 -26.01 -15.25 24.44
CA ASP A 23 -26.09 -16.00 23.19
C ASP A 23 -27.09 -15.37 22.22
N GLN A 24 -28.15 -14.73 22.74
CA GLN A 24 -29.06 -13.90 21.95
C GLN A 24 -28.32 -12.72 21.30
N ASP A 25 -27.54 -11.96 22.08
CA ASP A 25 -26.80 -10.82 21.57
C ASP A 25 -25.80 -11.23 20.49
N ARG A 26 -25.17 -12.39 20.66
CA ARG A 26 -24.27 -12.96 19.64
C ARG A 26 -25.03 -13.34 18.36
N ALA A 27 -26.15 -14.05 18.50
CA ALA A 27 -26.96 -14.48 17.35
C ALA A 27 -27.54 -13.30 16.57
N ILE A 28 -27.92 -12.21 17.26
CA ILE A 28 -28.41 -10.97 16.64
C ILE A 28 -27.28 -10.27 15.88
N LYS A 29 -26.08 -10.23 16.47
CA LYS A 29 -24.93 -9.67 15.78
C LYS A 29 -24.62 -10.42 14.48
N ASP A 30 -24.70 -11.75 14.52
CA ASP A 30 -24.48 -12.60 13.34
C ASP A 30 -25.59 -12.39 12.29
N LEU A 31 -26.85 -12.19 12.71
CA LEU A 31 -27.96 -11.85 11.81
C LEU A 31 -27.73 -10.49 11.13
N ASN A 32 -27.35 -9.47 11.89
CA ASN A 32 -27.10 -8.14 11.36
C ASN A 32 -25.93 -8.13 10.35
N ILE A 33 -24.89 -8.94 10.59
CA ILE A 33 -23.78 -9.11 9.63
C ILE A 33 -24.30 -9.76 8.33
N ARG A 34 -25.14 -10.81 8.42
CA ARG A 34 -25.69 -11.47 7.23
C ARG A 34 -26.60 -10.54 6.43
N ASN A 35 -27.46 -9.78 7.11
CA ASN A 35 -28.34 -8.82 6.44
C ASN A 35 -27.51 -7.73 5.72
N ALA A 36 -26.51 -7.17 6.39
CA ALA A 36 -25.61 -6.21 5.75
C ALA A 36 -24.85 -6.78 4.56
N GLN A 37 -24.45 -8.05 4.62
CA GLN A 37 -23.80 -8.73 3.49
C GLN A 37 -24.78 -8.96 2.33
N SER A 38 -26.04 -9.32 2.62
CA SER A 38 -27.08 -9.51 1.61
C SER A 38 -27.39 -8.17 0.91
N GLU A 39 -27.62 -7.11 1.68
CA GLU A 39 -27.83 -5.75 1.14
C GLU A 39 -26.67 -5.26 0.29
N PHE A 40 -25.44 -5.52 0.74
CA PHE A 40 -24.25 -5.15 -0.03
C PHE A 40 -24.15 -5.95 -1.33
N LYS A 41 -24.47 -7.24 -1.30
CA LYS A 41 -24.50 -8.07 -2.50
C LYS A 41 -25.56 -7.56 -3.49
N GLU A 42 -26.79 -7.30 -3.03
CA GLU A 42 -27.85 -6.74 -3.86
C GLU A 42 -27.45 -5.39 -4.47
N TYR A 43 -26.80 -4.54 -3.67
CA TYR A 43 -26.23 -3.27 -4.15
C TYR A 43 -25.20 -3.52 -5.25
N VAL A 44 -24.23 -4.41 -5.03
CA VAL A 44 -23.19 -4.73 -6.02
C VAL A 44 -23.81 -5.29 -7.28
N ASP A 45 -24.78 -6.20 -7.18
CA ASP A 45 -25.47 -6.80 -8.34
C ASP A 45 -26.32 -5.75 -9.09
N SER A 46 -26.84 -4.73 -8.39
CA SER A 46 -27.59 -3.62 -8.99
C SER A 46 -26.69 -2.58 -9.66
N VAL A 47 -25.47 -2.42 -9.16
CA VAL A 47 -24.46 -1.45 -9.65
C VAL A 47 -23.48 -2.12 -10.62
N SER A 48 -23.41 -3.45 -10.61
CA SER A 48 -22.68 -4.18 -11.66
C SER A 48 -23.41 -3.96 -12.99
N PRO A 49 -22.91 -3.12 -13.87
CA PRO A 49 -23.60 -2.91 -15.12
C PRO A 49 -23.55 -4.24 -15.88
N SER A 50 -24.71 -4.78 -16.18
CA SER A 50 -24.88 -5.36 -17.53
C SER A 50 -24.50 -4.22 -18.46
N VAL A 51 -23.22 -4.13 -18.83
CA VAL A 51 -22.66 -3.01 -19.60
C VAL A 51 -23.31 -3.01 -20.98
N SER A 52 -24.40 -2.29 -21.08
CA SER A 52 -24.82 -1.62 -22.30
C SER A 52 -25.04 -0.14 -21.97
N LEU A 53 -24.01 0.51 -21.47
CA LEU A 53 -23.92 1.95 -21.33
C LEU A 53 -23.26 2.54 -22.58
N PHE A 54 -23.93 2.42 -23.71
CA PHE A 54 -23.85 3.40 -24.77
C PHE A 54 -25.26 3.93 -25.01
N ASP A 55 -25.72 4.75 -24.10
CA ASP A 55 -26.77 5.71 -24.39
C ASP A 55 -26.05 6.87 -25.10
N GLU A 56 -26.51 7.15 -26.33
CA GLU A 56 -26.03 8.21 -27.21
C GLU A 56 -26.43 9.57 -26.60
N GLY A 57 -25.72 10.03 -25.61
CA GLY A 57 -25.90 11.34 -24.99
C GLY A 57 -24.60 12.09 -24.99
N GLU A 58 -24.50 13.11 -25.85
CA GLU A 58 -23.45 14.13 -25.95
C GLU A 58 -22.02 13.61 -25.94
N ALA A 59 -21.34 13.70 -27.07
CA ALA A 59 -19.93 13.39 -27.24
C ALA A 59 -19.09 14.29 -26.33
N VAL A 60 -18.91 13.87 -25.10
CA VAL A 60 -17.75 14.30 -24.29
C VAL A 60 -16.56 13.80 -25.09
N GLU A 61 -15.68 14.67 -25.55
CA GLU A 61 -14.40 14.29 -26.13
C GLU A 61 -13.67 13.43 -25.13
N GLU A 62 -13.86 12.10 -25.19
CA GLU A 62 -13.11 11.16 -24.38
C GLU A 62 -11.64 11.28 -24.78
N LYS A 63 -10.83 11.87 -23.91
CA LYS A 63 -9.38 11.85 -24.10
C LYS A 63 -8.96 10.38 -24.29
N PRO A 64 -8.21 10.03 -25.35
CA PRO A 64 -7.85 8.65 -25.60
C PRO A 64 -7.05 8.08 -24.44
N MET A 65 -7.44 6.91 -23.95
CA MET A 65 -6.73 6.18 -22.92
C MET A 65 -5.31 5.87 -23.41
N ARG A 66 -4.29 6.32 -22.68
CA ARG A 66 -2.89 6.11 -23.01
C ARG A 66 -2.33 4.96 -22.20
N GLU A 67 -1.51 4.14 -22.81
CA GLU A 67 -0.79 3.07 -22.13
C GLU A 67 0.70 3.40 -22.07
N ILE A 68 1.32 3.15 -20.92
CA ILE A 68 2.77 3.20 -20.75
C ILE A 68 3.28 1.94 -20.06
N ILE A 69 4.50 1.55 -20.43
CA ILE A 69 5.21 0.44 -19.81
C ILE A 69 6.53 0.98 -19.26
N LEU A 70 6.75 0.75 -17.97
CA LEU A 70 7.95 1.20 -17.26
C LEU A 70 8.77 0.00 -16.78
N TYR A 71 10.08 0.10 -16.94
CA TYR A 71 11.04 -0.92 -16.54
C TYR A 71 11.98 -0.32 -15.48
N LEU A 72 11.86 -0.78 -14.24
CA LEU A 72 12.71 -0.32 -13.15
C LEU A 72 13.73 -1.40 -12.83
N SER A 73 14.98 -1.15 -13.14
CA SER A 73 16.06 -2.12 -12.92
C SER A 73 16.48 -2.23 -11.46
N GLY A 74 17.04 -3.37 -11.10
CA GLY A 74 17.53 -3.67 -9.74
C GLY A 74 16.58 -4.52 -8.93
N THR A 75 17.10 -5.07 -7.83
CA THR A 75 16.30 -5.95 -6.96
C THR A 75 15.15 -5.20 -6.33
N PRO A 76 13.89 -5.66 -6.47
CA PRO A 76 12.76 -5.05 -5.83
C PRO A 76 12.91 -4.99 -4.31
N MET A 77 12.61 -3.84 -3.72
CA MET A 77 12.66 -3.60 -2.28
C MET A 77 11.26 -3.28 -1.75
N PRO A 78 10.87 -3.84 -0.60
CA PRO A 78 9.61 -3.45 0.04
C PRO A 78 9.76 -2.09 0.72
N LYS A 79 8.70 -1.29 0.73
CA LYS A 79 8.62 -0.09 1.56
C LYS A 79 8.71 -0.50 3.02
N GLN A 80 9.61 0.11 3.76
CA GLN A 80 9.69 -0.08 5.19
C GLN A 80 8.79 0.95 5.89
N SER A 81 8.14 0.51 6.95
CA SER A 81 7.43 1.41 7.85
C SER A 81 8.39 2.42 8.45
N TYR A 82 7.88 3.60 8.80
CA TYR A 82 8.64 4.57 9.56
C TYR A 82 9.22 3.94 10.81
N LYS A 83 10.51 4.16 11.03
CA LYS A 83 11.16 3.80 12.29
C LYS A 83 10.89 4.92 13.28
N SER A 84 10.36 4.58 14.43
CA SER A 84 10.25 5.52 15.55
C SER A 84 11.57 5.60 16.30
N GLY A 85 11.86 6.75 16.80
CA GLY A 85 13.04 7.00 17.62
C GLY A 85 12.84 8.24 18.46
N VAL A 86 13.91 8.67 19.11
CA VAL A 86 13.93 9.90 19.88
C VAL A 86 15.05 10.79 19.39
N THR A 87 14.83 12.10 19.43
CA THR A 87 15.84 13.09 19.06
C THR A 87 17.03 12.97 20.00
N ARG A 88 18.23 12.98 19.43
CA ARG A 88 19.49 12.88 20.16
C ARG A 88 20.39 14.06 19.85
N HIS A 89 21.25 14.41 20.81
CA HIS A 89 22.25 15.45 20.60
C HIS A 89 23.22 15.07 19.48
N ARG A 90 23.40 15.96 18.50
CA ARG A 90 24.31 15.74 17.36
C ARG A 90 25.78 15.90 17.73
N THR A 91 26.07 16.73 18.74
CA THR A 91 27.42 17.03 19.25
C THR A 91 27.45 16.91 20.75
N ALA A 92 28.60 16.72 21.33
CA ALA A 92 28.77 16.87 22.77
C ALA A 92 28.73 18.37 23.15
N GLY A 93 28.28 18.67 24.36
CA GLY A 93 28.13 20.06 24.79
C GLY A 93 27.36 20.18 26.12
N PHE A 94 26.68 21.30 26.27
CA PHE A 94 25.85 21.57 27.43
C PHE A 94 24.43 21.95 26.95
N HIS A 95 23.42 21.52 27.68
CA HIS A 95 22.02 21.94 27.47
C HIS A 95 21.39 22.26 28.84
N LYS A 96 20.34 23.10 28.82
CA LYS A 96 19.57 23.37 30.05
C LYS A 96 18.66 22.16 30.34
N CYS A 97 18.82 21.62 31.57
CA CYS A 97 17.92 20.58 32.04
C CYS A 97 16.48 21.11 32.12
N PRO A 98 15.53 20.49 31.45
CA PRO A 98 14.15 20.96 31.45
C PRO A 98 13.46 20.81 32.82
N TYR A 99 13.99 19.98 33.73
CA TYR A 99 13.48 19.83 35.09
C TYR A 99 13.99 20.92 36.03
N THR A 100 15.29 21.19 36.01
CA THR A 100 15.95 22.04 37.00
C THR A 100 16.41 23.38 36.46
N GLY A 101 16.41 23.57 35.15
CA GLY A 101 16.95 24.75 34.47
C GLY A 101 18.49 24.84 34.52
N LYS A 102 19.17 23.93 35.24
CA LYS A 102 20.64 23.92 35.35
C LYS A 102 21.29 23.43 34.05
N SER A 103 22.48 23.90 33.76
CA SER A 103 23.27 23.45 32.62
C SER A 103 23.81 22.06 32.88
N LEU A 104 23.49 21.09 32.03
CA LEU A 104 23.98 19.71 32.10
C LEU A 104 24.86 19.41 30.90
N LYS A 105 25.95 18.70 31.17
CA LYS A 105 26.84 18.18 30.14
C LYS A 105 26.20 16.96 29.50
N HIS A 106 26.24 16.90 28.18
CA HIS A 106 25.78 15.75 27.40
C HIS A 106 26.85 15.28 26.40
N LYS A 107 26.80 14.02 26.03
CA LYS A 107 27.61 13.42 24.99
C LYS A 107 26.85 13.42 23.67
N LYS A 108 27.57 13.26 22.56
CA LYS A 108 26.98 12.96 21.27
C LYS A 108 26.16 11.66 21.36
N GLY A 109 24.90 11.68 20.96
CA GLY A 109 23.99 10.55 21.01
C GLY A 109 23.11 10.46 22.26
N ASP A 110 23.32 11.30 23.29
CA ASP A 110 22.41 11.36 24.41
C ASP A 110 21.02 11.83 23.97
N VAL A 111 19.99 11.35 24.65
CA VAL A 111 18.60 11.71 24.34
C VAL A 111 18.35 13.18 24.68
N LEU A 112 17.72 13.89 23.74
CA LEU A 112 17.31 15.28 23.93
C LEU A 112 15.97 15.33 24.63
N LEU A 113 15.96 15.92 25.84
CA LEU A 113 14.73 16.18 26.61
C LEU A 113 14.25 17.61 26.36
N TYR A 114 12.93 17.79 26.30
CA TYR A 114 12.29 19.09 26.17
C TYR A 114 11.14 19.25 27.17
N ARG A 115 10.79 20.48 27.50
CA ARG A 115 9.59 20.79 28.28
C ARG A 115 8.49 21.22 27.29
N SER A 116 7.39 20.48 27.30
CA SER A 116 6.22 20.83 26.50
C SER A 116 5.65 22.20 26.93
N LYS A 117 5.41 23.06 25.95
CA LYS A 117 4.79 24.37 26.20
C LYS A 117 3.30 24.25 26.61
N HIS A 118 2.65 23.15 26.20
CA HIS A 118 1.22 22.95 26.47
C HIS A 118 0.96 22.24 27.79
N SER A 119 1.70 21.14 28.07
CA SER A 119 1.49 20.35 29.30
C SER A 119 2.44 20.71 30.43
N GLY A 120 3.52 21.45 30.16
CA GLY A 120 4.60 21.70 31.11
C GLY A 120 5.42 20.46 31.50
N CYS A 121 5.01 19.27 31.00
CA CYS A 121 5.71 18.02 31.28
C CYS A 121 7.02 17.93 30.50
N VAL A 122 8.00 17.23 31.10
CA VAL A 122 9.25 16.94 30.42
C VAL A 122 9.14 15.59 29.74
N ASP A 123 9.49 15.55 28.46
CA ASP A 123 9.40 14.37 27.61
C ASP A 123 10.55 14.32 26.62
N VAL A 124 10.62 13.24 25.84
CA VAL A 124 11.53 13.07 24.72
C VAL A 124 10.87 13.56 23.44
N ILE A 125 11.66 14.13 22.53
CA ILE A 125 11.14 14.52 21.20
C ILE A 125 11.08 13.27 20.33
N PRO A 126 9.88 12.73 20.03
CA PRO A 126 9.76 11.60 19.15
C PRO A 126 10.11 12.02 17.72
N ILE A 127 10.76 11.13 17.00
CA ILE A 127 11.04 11.28 15.57
C ILE A 127 10.56 10.05 14.81
N ALA A 128 10.03 10.29 13.62
CA ALA A 128 9.80 9.25 12.66
C ALA A 128 10.78 9.47 11.49
N TYR A 129 11.45 8.42 11.06
CA TYR A 129 12.38 8.51 9.95
C TYR A 129 12.28 7.29 9.04
N VAL A 130 12.60 7.53 7.78
CA VAL A 130 12.70 6.50 6.75
C VAL A 130 14.17 6.14 6.58
N ASP A 131 14.46 4.87 6.34
CA ASP A 131 15.83 4.41 6.08
C ASP A 131 16.34 5.08 4.80
N LYS A 132 17.58 5.58 4.84
CA LYS A 132 18.22 6.25 3.70
C LYS A 132 18.22 5.36 2.45
N LYS A 133 18.47 4.05 2.60
CA LYS A 133 18.45 3.11 1.48
C LYS A 133 17.11 3.10 0.73
N PHE A 134 16.03 3.28 1.49
CA PHE A 134 14.69 3.35 0.91
C PHE A 134 14.50 4.66 0.12
N THR A 135 14.88 5.79 0.71
CA THR A 135 14.80 7.10 0.04
C THR A 135 15.67 7.12 -1.23
N ASP A 136 16.89 6.58 -1.14
CA ASP A 136 17.80 6.48 -2.29
C ASP A 136 17.17 5.62 -3.41
N ARG A 137 16.56 4.47 -3.07
CA ARG A 137 15.89 3.59 -4.05
C ARG A 137 14.66 4.26 -4.67
N THR A 138 13.87 4.97 -3.90
CA THR A 138 12.73 5.74 -4.42
C THR A 138 13.20 6.79 -5.44
N ASN A 139 14.29 7.50 -5.14
CA ASN A 139 14.84 8.49 -6.04
C ASN A 139 15.43 7.85 -7.32
N GLU A 140 16.09 6.70 -7.22
CA GLU A 140 16.56 5.94 -8.39
C GLU A 140 15.38 5.54 -9.29
N TYR A 141 14.29 5.04 -8.71
CA TYR A 141 13.10 4.69 -9.50
C TYR A 141 12.44 5.92 -10.13
N LYS A 142 12.33 7.04 -9.40
CA LYS A 142 11.84 8.31 -9.98
C LYS A 142 12.67 8.72 -11.20
N PHE A 143 13.99 8.66 -11.08
CA PHE A 143 14.89 8.97 -12.18
C PHE A 143 14.65 8.02 -13.38
N MET A 144 14.64 6.70 -13.16
CA MET A 144 14.38 5.73 -14.21
C MET A 144 13.03 5.92 -14.90
N ILE A 145 12.00 6.32 -14.15
CA ILE A 145 10.68 6.63 -14.70
C ILE A 145 10.76 7.86 -15.60
N GLN A 146 11.38 8.94 -15.14
CA GLN A 146 11.51 10.19 -15.90
C GLN A 146 12.25 9.98 -17.22
N GLU A 147 13.30 9.17 -17.24
CA GLU A 147 14.05 8.85 -18.45
C GLU A 147 13.25 8.05 -19.48
N GLN A 148 12.23 7.31 -19.05
CA GLN A 148 11.39 6.47 -19.92
C GLN A 148 10.13 7.19 -20.40
N LEU A 149 9.72 8.26 -19.74
CA LEU A 149 8.54 9.01 -20.16
C LEU A 149 8.84 9.78 -21.46
N PRO A 150 7.91 9.79 -22.42
CA PRO A 150 8.06 10.57 -23.64
C PRO A 150 8.30 12.06 -23.34
N LYS A 151 9.07 12.74 -24.21
CA LYS A 151 9.22 14.21 -24.10
C LYS A 151 7.85 14.88 -24.17
N GLY A 152 7.57 15.76 -23.23
CA GLY A 152 6.27 16.42 -23.12
C GLY A 152 5.15 15.52 -22.58
N PHE A 153 5.49 14.43 -21.89
CA PHE A 153 4.50 13.59 -21.24
C PHE A 153 3.63 14.41 -20.29
N ILE A 154 2.33 14.39 -20.53
CA ILE A 154 1.34 14.97 -19.62
C ILE A 154 0.93 13.88 -18.65
N ARG A 155 1.03 14.16 -17.37
CA ARG A 155 0.61 13.22 -16.30
C ARG A 155 -0.85 12.81 -16.48
N PHE A 156 -1.17 11.62 -16.00
CA PHE A 156 -2.56 11.22 -15.88
C PHE A 156 -3.24 12.07 -14.81
N GLU A 157 -4.37 12.65 -15.14
CA GLU A 157 -5.13 13.57 -14.28
C GLU A 157 -6.37 12.92 -13.67
N ASN A 158 -6.79 11.80 -14.25
CA ASN A 158 -7.99 11.06 -13.86
C ASN A 158 -7.63 9.61 -13.50
N GLU A 159 -8.54 8.69 -13.76
CA GLU A 159 -8.41 7.28 -13.45
C GLU A 159 -7.15 6.64 -14.04
N VAL A 160 -6.42 5.94 -13.20
CA VAL A 160 -5.23 5.16 -13.55
C VAL A 160 -5.47 3.69 -13.26
N HIS A 161 -5.23 2.85 -14.24
CA HIS A 161 -5.32 1.40 -14.12
C HIS A 161 -3.93 0.78 -14.25
N ILE A 162 -3.42 0.19 -13.19
CA ILE A 162 -2.20 -0.62 -13.26
C ILE A 162 -2.58 -2.01 -13.76
N THR A 163 -2.45 -2.24 -15.06
CA THR A 163 -2.87 -3.50 -15.69
C THR A 163 -1.94 -4.66 -15.40
N LYS A 164 -0.65 -4.36 -15.19
CA LYS A 164 0.36 -5.37 -14.83
C LYS A 164 1.40 -4.77 -13.92
N LEU A 165 1.74 -5.50 -12.84
CA LEU A 165 2.83 -5.16 -11.93
C LEU A 165 3.63 -6.43 -11.64
N GLU A 166 4.84 -6.52 -12.13
CA GLU A 166 5.66 -7.71 -12.05
C GLU A 166 6.98 -7.41 -11.33
N PHE A 167 7.19 -8.06 -10.19
CA PHE A 167 8.39 -7.97 -9.38
C PHE A 167 9.30 -9.16 -9.67
N ILE A 168 10.45 -8.91 -10.30
CA ILE A 168 11.41 -9.92 -10.72
C ILE A 168 12.60 -9.90 -9.78
N PHE A 169 12.77 -10.98 -9.03
CA PHE A 169 13.87 -11.15 -8.09
C PHE A 169 14.99 -12.01 -8.67
N PRO A 170 16.25 -11.78 -8.27
CA PRO A 170 17.34 -12.62 -8.68
C PRO A 170 17.14 -14.05 -8.16
N PRO A 171 17.62 -15.07 -8.89
CA PRO A 171 17.53 -16.46 -8.46
C PRO A 171 18.27 -16.69 -7.13
N LEU A 172 17.78 -17.61 -6.33
CA LEU A 172 18.46 -17.99 -5.09
C LEU A 172 19.73 -18.82 -5.42
N LYS A 173 20.78 -18.61 -4.62
CA LYS A 173 22.02 -19.39 -4.73
C LYS A 173 21.81 -20.90 -4.52
N SER A 174 20.74 -21.26 -3.80
CA SER A 174 20.35 -22.65 -3.52
C SER A 174 19.57 -23.33 -4.65
N PHE A 175 19.26 -22.62 -5.74
CA PHE A 175 18.53 -23.24 -6.86
C PHE A 175 19.41 -24.25 -7.61
N SER A 176 18.82 -25.40 -7.94
CA SER A 176 19.48 -26.40 -8.75
C SER A 176 19.79 -25.88 -10.17
N LYS A 177 20.80 -26.48 -10.81
CA LYS A 177 21.16 -26.13 -12.20
C LYS A 177 19.97 -26.25 -13.17
N LYS A 178 19.09 -27.23 -12.97
CA LYS A 178 17.88 -27.41 -13.77
C LYS A 178 16.95 -26.20 -13.66
N ILE A 179 16.70 -25.70 -12.44
CA ILE A 179 15.88 -24.52 -12.21
C ILE A 179 16.55 -23.28 -12.82
N LEU A 180 17.85 -23.12 -12.62
CA LEU A 180 18.59 -21.98 -13.17
C LEU A 180 18.52 -21.95 -14.69
N ASN A 181 18.73 -23.07 -15.36
CA ASN A 181 18.62 -23.15 -16.82
C ASN A 181 17.19 -22.82 -17.29
N GLY A 182 16.17 -23.42 -16.67
CA GLY A 182 14.78 -23.13 -17.02
C GLY A 182 14.35 -21.66 -16.80
N LEU A 183 14.94 -20.98 -15.80
CA LEU A 183 14.75 -19.53 -15.64
C LEU A 183 15.50 -18.72 -16.70
N LYS A 184 16.67 -19.18 -17.15
CA LYS A 184 17.50 -18.52 -18.14
C LYS A 184 16.89 -18.58 -19.54
N ASP A 185 16.43 -19.72 -19.95
CA ASP A 185 15.79 -19.97 -21.24
C ASP A 185 14.28 -19.65 -21.27
N LYS A 186 13.75 -19.18 -20.12
CA LYS A 186 12.34 -18.82 -19.93
C LYS A 186 11.35 -19.99 -20.06
N SER A 187 11.84 -21.23 -20.04
CA SER A 187 10.99 -22.42 -20.07
C SER A 187 10.33 -22.72 -18.71
N LEU A 188 10.82 -22.08 -17.64
CA LEU A 188 10.29 -22.20 -16.29
C LEU A 188 9.89 -20.85 -15.71
N LEU A 189 8.62 -20.75 -15.30
CA LEU A 189 8.13 -19.65 -14.48
C LEU A 189 8.14 -20.10 -13.01
N LYS A 190 8.93 -19.44 -12.16
CA LYS A 190 8.97 -19.73 -10.72
C LYS A 190 8.57 -18.52 -9.91
N TYR A 191 7.44 -18.62 -9.21
CA TYR A 191 6.95 -17.60 -8.29
C TYR A 191 7.81 -17.51 -7.03
N LYS A 192 7.86 -16.30 -6.46
CA LYS A 192 8.52 -16.03 -5.19
C LYS A 192 7.49 -16.04 -4.07
N ASP A 193 7.49 -17.09 -3.27
CA ASP A 193 6.57 -17.34 -2.16
C ASP A 193 7.06 -16.89 -0.78
N SER A 194 8.29 -16.34 -0.71
CA SER A 194 8.92 -15.98 0.57
C SER A 194 8.80 -14.52 0.93
N LYS A 195 8.67 -14.29 2.22
CA LYS A 195 8.86 -13.15 3.16
C LYS A 195 8.72 -11.68 2.69
N ILE A 196 8.45 -11.34 1.46
CA ILE A 196 8.26 -9.95 1.05
C ILE A 196 6.80 -9.74 0.70
N ASP A 197 6.13 -8.89 1.44
CA ASP A 197 4.72 -8.58 1.23
C ASP A 197 4.54 -7.77 -0.06
N VAL A 198 3.56 -8.15 -0.85
CA VAL A 198 3.27 -7.54 -2.15
C VAL A 198 2.86 -6.09 -1.99
N ASP A 199 2.05 -5.79 -0.98
CA ASP A 199 1.57 -4.43 -0.69
C ASP A 199 2.72 -3.47 -0.40
N ASN A 200 3.75 -3.92 0.33
CA ASN A 200 4.94 -3.12 0.61
C ASN A 200 5.81 -2.88 -0.63
N LEU A 201 5.81 -3.82 -1.58
CA LEU A 201 6.45 -3.61 -2.87
C LEU A 201 5.69 -2.60 -3.74
N MET A 202 4.36 -2.73 -3.78
CA MET A 202 3.48 -1.82 -4.51
C MET A 202 3.60 -0.39 -4.02
N LYS A 203 3.59 -0.18 -2.71
CA LYS A 203 3.73 1.15 -2.10
C LYS A 203 4.99 1.88 -2.55
N LEU A 204 6.13 1.18 -2.65
CA LEU A 204 7.36 1.80 -3.13
C LEU A 204 7.26 2.26 -4.57
N VAL A 205 6.67 1.43 -5.43
CA VAL A 205 6.48 1.74 -6.86
C VAL A 205 5.54 2.92 -7.01
N ASN A 206 4.40 2.90 -6.32
CA ASN A 206 3.42 3.99 -6.36
C ASN A 206 4.05 5.32 -5.90
N ASP A 207 4.75 5.34 -4.76
CA ASP A 207 5.47 6.53 -4.27
C ASP A 207 6.50 7.06 -5.31
N SER A 208 7.06 6.15 -6.11
CA SER A 208 8.05 6.53 -7.12
C SER A 208 7.41 7.10 -8.39
N MET A 209 6.16 6.78 -8.67
CA MET A 209 5.40 7.30 -9.79
C MET A 209 4.69 8.64 -9.47
N ASN A 210 4.45 8.92 -8.18
CA ASN A 210 3.81 10.15 -7.73
C ASN A 210 4.57 11.39 -8.21
N GLY A 211 3.83 12.34 -8.76
CA GLY A 211 4.35 13.61 -9.29
C GLY A 211 5.02 13.50 -10.67
N GLY A 212 5.27 12.29 -11.16
CA GLY A 212 5.86 12.06 -12.50
C GLY A 212 4.86 11.47 -13.48
N VAL A 213 4.23 10.35 -13.13
CA VAL A 213 3.27 9.62 -13.97
C VAL A 213 1.85 10.12 -13.73
N TYR A 214 1.49 10.35 -12.49
CA TYR A 214 0.23 10.91 -12.00
C TYR A 214 0.51 11.84 -10.82
N GLU A 215 -0.47 12.63 -10.40
CA GLU A 215 -0.27 13.57 -9.30
C GLU A 215 -0.17 12.85 -7.95
N ASP A 216 -1.09 11.92 -7.70
CA ASP A 216 -1.19 11.17 -6.44
C ASP A 216 -1.64 9.74 -6.72
N ASP A 217 -1.21 8.77 -5.87
CA ASP A 217 -1.60 7.38 -6.00
C ASP A 217 -3.09 7.13 -5.67
N GLY A 218 -3.79 8.12 -5.13
CA GLY A 218 -5.25 8.12 -5.00
C GLY A 218 -5.99 8.05 -6.33
N LEU A 219 -5.33 8.37 -7.45
CA LEU A 219 -5.91 8.22 -8.80
C LEU A 219 -5.91 6.77 -9.29
N ILE A 220 -5.23 5.85 -8.61
CA ILE A 220 -5.19 4.44 -9.00
C ILE A 220 -6.49 3.76 -8.60
N VAL A 221 -7.32 3.44 -9.59
CA VAL A 221 -8.65 2.83 -9.39
C VAL A 221 -8.65 1.33 -9.51
N SER A 222 -7.65 0.73 -10.16
CA SER A 222 -7.56 -0.73 -10.26
C SER A 222 -6.14 -1.26 -10.40
N TYR A 223 -5.98 -2.49 -9.93
CA TYR A 223 -4.81 -3.33 -10.17
C TYR A 223 -5.24 -4.61 -10.87
N GLY A 224 -4.60 -4.90 -11.99
CA GLY A 224 -4.78 -6.16 -12.71
C GLY A 224 -3.86 -7.26 -12.15
N SER A 225 -2.99 -7.79 -13.00
CA SER A 225 -2.06 -8.86 -12.57
C SER A 225 -0.89 -8.33 -11.74
N ILE A 226 -0.76 -8.83 -10.51
CA ILE A 226 0.38 -8.53 -9.64
C ILE A 226 1.15 -9.82 -9.35
N VAL A 227 2.42 -9.87 -9.74
CA VAL A 227 3.22 -11.10 -9.68
C VAL A 227 4.58 -10.85 -9.06
N LYS A 228 5.00 -11.76 -8.16
CA LYS A 228 6.39 -11.88 -7.69
C LYS A 228 6.99 -13.16 -8.28
N ARG A 229 8.06 -13.05 -9.02
CA ARG A 229 8.75 -14.20 -9.59
C ARG A 229 10.27 -14.08 -9.55
N TYR A 230 10.94 -15.17 -9.81
CA TYR A 230 12.39 -15.17 -10.03
C TYR A 230 12.73 -14.99 -11.50
N GLY A 231 13.87 -14.34 -11.76
CA GLY A 231 14.41 -14.16 -13.10
C GLY A 231 15.84 -13.65 -13.08
N PHE A 232 16.58 -13.83 -14.16
CA PHE A 232 18.00 -13.42 -14.22
C PHE A 232 18.22 -11.93 -14.24
N LYS A 233 17.30 -11.17 -14.83
CA LYS A 233 17.32 -9.72 -14.77
C LYS A 233 16.33 -9.28 -13.69
N ALA A 234 16.87 -8.88 -12.55
CA ALA A 234 16.04 -8.34 -11.46
C ALA A 234 15.51 -6.95 -11.80
N GLY A 235 14.26 -6.71 -11.50
CA GLY A 235 13.61 -5.42 -11.79
C GLY A 235 12.12 -5.45 -11.51
N ILE A 236 11.47 -4.38 -11.91
CA ILE A 236 10.02 -4.24 -11.84
C ILE A 236 9.52 -3.84 -13.22
N VAL A 237 8.45 -4.46 -13.67
CA VAL A 237 7.74 -4.08 -14.89
C VAL A 237 6.35 -3.57 -14.46
N VAL A 238 6.04 -2.36 -14.87
CA VAL A 238 4.74 -1.73 -14.61
C VAL A 238 4.11 -1.41 -15.94
N THR A 239 2.91 -1.91 -16.19
CA THR A 239 2.06 -1.50 -17.30
C THR A 239 0.86 -0.79 -16.72
N LEU A 240 0.62 0.41 -17.16
CA LEU A 240 -0.50 1.21 -16.69
C LEU A 240 -1.17 1.97 -17.83
N ARG A 241 -2.46 2.23 -17.64
CA ARG A 241 -3.32 2.99 -18.54
C ARG A 241 -3.99 4.12 -17.78
N GLY A 242 -4.23 5.23 -18.44
CA GLY A 242 -4.93 6.37 -17.86
C GLY A 242 -5.30 7.43 -18.89
N PHE A 243 -6.01 8.44 -18.41
CA PHE A 243 -6.49 9.58 -19.21
C PHE A 243 -5.72 10.86 -18.88
#